data_5b3dd45fd22afeac5625fe11c1256598
#
_entry.id   5b3dd45fd22afeac5625fe11c1256598
#
_cell.length_a   1.000
_cell.length_b   1.000
_cell.length_c   1.000
_cell.angle_alpha   90.00
_cell.angle_beta   90.00
_cell.angle_gamma   90.00
#
_symmetry.space_group_name_H-M   'P 1'
#
loop_
_entity.id
_entity.type
_entity.pdbx_description
1 polymer ?
#
loop_
_entity_poly.entity_id
_entity_poly.type
_entity_poly.pdbx_seq_one_letter_code
_entity_poly.pdbx_strand_id
1 'polypeptide(L)'
;MKRTSKKRTTKATTRRSRTTRASTPSLAMTMSKAAARRLAFASLWLIALAGAVYGLHRLEPYALAANTKGPWTLSWINPPADSAWMLKEIEDERLTATFRQTDIHDPNLCERIKDALEQSAWIEKVERVAKRSDGVVNVTAVFRRYVSFVVKDGMGYLVDAQGTRLPRQVPASSLGEYGLLLIEGASGPVPSVGQAWSCKPFSKRSWSGTDVQAGLALVTFLREKCPPELLGLLVAVDVSNCDDRLNGLDGWLSVRTIYPGMWIRWGLPPGKEYGIEATSNTKFEHLWSAYRNGSQFHERSLIDVRPRKGIIVPSTP
;
A
#
# COMPACT_ATOMS: atom_id res chain seq x y z
N MET A 1 -40.55 33.53 23.07
CA MET A 1 -40.51 34.99 22.88
C MET A 1 -40.73 35.24 21.41
N LYS A 2 -41.87 35.43 20.91
CA LYS A 2 -42.80 36.59 20.70
C LYS A 2 -42.09 37.90 20.32
N ARG A 3 -42.29 38.32 19.06
CA ARG A 3 -42.71 39.66 18.62
C ARG A 3 -42.71 39.68 17.09
N THR A 4 -43.88 39.57 16.43
CA THR A 4 -44.90 40.58 16.09
C THR A 4 -44.39 41.76 15.26
N SER A 5 -44.81 41.74 13.97
CA SER A 5 -45.80 42.69 13.38
C SER A 5 -45.28 44.07 12.99
N LYS A 6 -45.40 44.44 11.69
CA LYS A 6 -46.26 45.60 11.38
C LYS A 6 -46.53 45.74 9.86
N LYS A 7 -47.82 45.62 9.54
CA LYS A 7 -48.48 46.08 8.31
C LYS A 7 -48.44 47.61 8.24
N ARG A 8 -48.21 48.15 7.07
CA ARG A 8 -48.62 49.53 6.79
C ARG A 8 -49.16 49.65 5.36
N THR A 9 -50.45 49.81 5.29
CA THR A 9 -51.30 50.24 4.19
C THR A 9 -51.24 51.75 4.02
N THR A 10 -51.12 52.25 2.80
CA THR A 10 -51.61 53.57 2.40
C THR A 10 -51.92 53.59 0.90
N LYS A 11 -53.15 53.59 0.61
CA LYS A 11 -54.05 54.49 -0.06
C LYS A 11 -53.65 55.04 -1.45
N ALA A 12 -54.62 54.76 -2.31
CA ALA A 12 -54.76 55.16 -3.71
C ALA A 12 -54.83 56.70 -3.88
N THR A 13 -54.33 57.15 -5.01
CA THR A 13 -54.73 58.37 -5.65
C THR A 13 -54.80 58.19 -7.14
N THR A 14 -55.99 58.22 -7.64
CA THR A 14 -56.37 58.21 -9.05
C THR A 14 -55.96 59.53 -9.67
N ARG A 15 -55.19 59.50 -10.71
CA ARG A 15 -54.98 60.62 -11.63
C ARG A 15 -55.09 60.19 -13.06
N ARG A 16 -56.20 60.56 -13.65
CA ARG A 16 -56.64 60.43 -15.01
C ARG A 16 -55.86 61.45 -15.83
N SER A 17 -55.09 61.04 -16.86
CA SER A 17 -54.69 61.93 -17.92
C SER A 17 -54.34 61.16 -19.19
N ARG A 18 -55.14 61.35 -20.14
CA ARG A 18 -54.95 61.70 -21.54
C ARG A 18 -54.04 60.75 -22.36
N THR A 19 -54.75 59.96 -23.15
CA THR A 19 -54.27 59.25 -24.34
C THR A 19 -53.52 60.17 -25.28
N THR A 20 -52.20 59.93 -25.41
CA THR A 20 -51.48 60.30 -26.64
C THR A 20 -51.02 59.01 -27.30
N ARG A 21 -51.60 58.78 -28.44
CA ARG A 21 -51.32 57.71 -29.38
C ARG A 21 -49.90 57.94 -29.91
N ALA A 22 -48.88 57.35 -29.31
CA ALA A 22 -47.53 57.34 -29.85
C ALA A 22 -47.46 56.20 -30.86
N SER A 23 -47.27 56.56 -32.09
CA SER A 23 -46.93 55.71 -33.21
C SER A 23 -45.64 54.97 -32.88
N THR A 24 -45.71 53.65 -32.72
CA THR A 24 -44.56 52.76 -32.65
C THR A 24 -43.76 52.87 -33.98
N PRO A 25 -42.51 53.32 -33.94
CA PRO A 25 -41.66 53.17 -35.10
C PRO A 25 -41.35 51.68 -35.30
N SER A 26 -41.84 51.12 -36.37
CA SER A 26 -41.40 49.82 -36.86
C SER A 26 -39.90 49.94 -37.22
N LEU A 27 -39.05 49.47 -36.29
CA LEU A 27 -37.63 49.23 -36.56
C LEU A 27 -37.52 48.09 -37.57
N ALA A 28 -37.86 48.40 -38.84
CA ALA A 28 -37.41 47.55 -39.93
C ALA A 28 -35.89 47.70 -40.04
N MET A 29 -35.17 46.89 -39.28
CA MET A 29 -33.74 46.79 -39.29
C MET A 29 -33.35 46.21 -40.67
N THR A 30 -33.12 47.10 -41.64
CA THR A 30 -32.58 46.68 -42.94
C THR A 30 -31.18 46.16 -42.77
N MET A 31 -31.08 44.84 -42.55
CA MET A 31 -29.77 44.16 -42.50
C MET A 31 -29.07 44.36 -43.81
N SER A 32 -27.85 44.90 -43.79
CA SER A 32 -27.01 44.99 -44.95
C SER A 32 -26.79 43.59 -45.58
N LYS A 33 -26.76 43.47 -46.90
CA LYS A 33 -26.52 42.19 -47.59
C LYS A 33 -25.29 41.46 -47.10
N ALA A 34 -24.29 42.18 -46.60
CA ALA A 34 -23.06 41.62 -46.01
C ALA A 34 -23.33 41.00 -44.61
N ALA A 35 -24.17 41.62 -43.77
CA ALA A 35 -24.55 41.08 -42.45
C ALA A 35 -25.43 39.83 -42.60
N ALA A 36 -26.37 39.83 -43.54
CA ALA A 36 -27.19 38.66 -43.85
C ALA A 36 -26.36 37.47 -44.34
N ARG A 37 -25.34 37.69 -45.19
CA ARG A 37 -24.40 36.62 -45.60
C ARG A 37 -23.57 36.07 -44.44
N ARG A 38 -23.07 36.93 -43.56
CA ARG A 38 -22.31 36.47 -42.36
C ARG A 38 -23.17 35.64 -41.42
N LEU A 39 -24.41 36.04 -41.19
CA LEU A 39 -25.37 35.26 -40.38
C LEU A 39 -25.72 33.92 -41.04
N ALA A 40 -25.93 33.88 -42.35
CA ALA A 40 -26.16 32.64 -43.09
C ALA A 40 -24.96 31.68 -43.02
N PHE A 41 -23.72 32.20 -43.12
CA PHE A 41 -22.52 31.38 -42.92
C PHE A 41 -22.39 30.87 -41.49
N ALA A 42 -22.64 31.72 -40.47
CA ALA A 42 -22.58 31.33 -39.08
C ALA A 42 -23.64 30.26 -38.76
N SER A 43 -24.87 30.38 -39.27
CA SER A 43 -25.91 29.38 -39.09
C SER A 43 -25.58 28.04 -39.78
N LEU A 44 -24.95 28.08 -40.97
CA LEU A 44 -24.51 26.88 -41.66
C LEU A 44 -23.42 26.13 -40.89
N TRP A 45 -22.47 26.85 -40.29
CA TRP A 45 -21.46 26.26 -39.40
C TRP A 45 -22.03 25.68 -38.11
N LEU A 46 -23.02 26.36 -37.52
CA LEU A 46 -23.71 25.82 -36.32
C LEU A 46 -24.48 24.55 -36.65
N ILE A 47 -25.16 24.50 -37.80
CA ILE A 47 -25.88 23.28 -38.25
C ILE A 47 -24.89 22.16 -38.56
N ALA A 48 -23.76 22.46 -39.21
CA ALA A 48 -22.70 21.47 -39.48
C ALA A 48 -22.09 20.94 -38.15
N LEU A 49 -21.81 21.82 -37.19
CA LEU A 49 -21.29 21.42 -35.86
C LEU A 49 -22.31 20.57 -35.10
N ALA A 50 -23.60 21.00 -35.07
CA ALA A 50 -24.66 20.22 -34.45
C ALA A 50 -24.85 18.87 -35.11
N GLY A 51 -24.78 18.80 -36.44
CA GLY A 51 -24.83 17.57 -37.22
C GLY A 51 -23.64 16.63 -36.91
N ALA A 52 -22.44 17.21 -36.79
CA ALA A 52 -21.24 16.46 -36.42
C ALA A 52 -21.33 15.88 -34.99
N VAL A 53 -21.76 16.70 -34.02
CA VAL A 53 -21.97 16.24 -32.64
C VAL A 53 -23.07 15.17 -32.56
N TYR A 54 -24.18 15.37 -33.25
CA TYR A 54 -25.24 14.37 -33.32
C TYR A 54 -24.79 13.08 -34.01
N GLY A 55 -24.03 13.22 -35.12
CA GLY A 55 -23.44 12.06 -35.81
C GLY A 55 -22.47 11.28 -34.96
N LEU A 56 -21.58 11.98 -34.23
CA LEU A 56 -20.67 11.34 -33.26
C LEU A 56 -21.43 10.62 -32.17
N HIS A 57 -22.46 11.23 -31.60
CA HIS A 57 -23.29 10.61 -30.56
C HIS A 57 -24.10 9.40 -31.08
N ARG A 58 -24.49 9.42 -32.36
CA ARG A 58 -25.16 8.27 -33.02
C ARG A 58 -24.18 7.14 -33.37
N LEU A 59 -22.90 7.46 -33.62
CA LEU A 59 -21.88 6.46 -33.93
C LEU A 59 -21.32 5.79 -32.64
N GLU A 60 -21.41 6.45 -31.50
CA GLU A 60 -20.94 5.94 -30.20
C GLU A 60 -21.47 4.53 -29.89
N PRO A 61 -22.80 4.22 -29.99
CA PRO A 61 -23.30 2.87 -29.74
C PRO A 61 -22.83 1.82 -30.76
N TYR A 62 -22.53 2.24 -31.99
CA TYR A 62 -21.99 1.34 -33.01
C TYR A 62 -20.50 1.08 -32.80
N ALA A 63 -19.73 2.10 -32.40
CA ALA A 63 -18.33 1.94 -32.04
C ALA A 63 -18.18 1.07 -30.78
N LEU A 64 -19.07 1.22 -29.80
CA LEU A 64 -19.14 0.40 -28.60
C LEU A 64 -19.58 -1.03 -28.91
N ALA A 65 -20.55 -1.24 -29.83
CA ALA A 65 -21.02 -2.57 -30.24
C ALA A 65 -20.03 -3.34 -31.11
N ALA A 66 -19.17 -2.64 -31.86
CA ALA A 66 -18.12 -3.24 -32.66
C ALA A 66 -16.90 -3.69 -31.85
N ASN A 67 -16.69 -3.11 -30.66
CA ASN A 67 -15.62 -3.46 -29.73
C ASN A 67 -16.15 -4.40 -28.61
N THR A 68 -15.92 -5.68 -28.82
CA THR A 68 -15.82 -6.73 -27.80
C THR A 68 -17.04 -6.99 -26.92
N LYS A 69 -17.90 -7.88 -27.36
CA LYS A 69 -18.73 -8.74 -26.49
C LYS A 69 -17.86 -9.88 -25.95
N GLY A 70 -16.82 -9.60 -25.20
CA GLY A 70 -15.96 -10.61 -24.60
C GLY A 70 -15.60 -10.26 -23.15
N PRO A 71 -15.23 -11.24 -22.35
CA PRO A 71 -14.71 -10.96 -21.03
C PRO A 71 -13.46 -10.08 -21.15
N TRP A 72 -13.40 -9.00 -20.37
CA TRP A 72 -12.21 -8.17 -20.32
C TRP A 72 -11.05 -8.90 -19.66
N THR A 73 -9.82 -8.50 -20.00
CA THR A 73 -8.59 -9.04 -19.42
C THR A 73 -7.88 -7.98 -18.58
N LEU A 74 -7.25 -8.40 -17.49
CA LEU A 74 -6.43 -7.52 -16.64
C LEU A 74 -5.00 -7.49 -17.15
N SER A 75 -4.40 -6.32 -17.13
CA SER A 75 -2.98 -6.11 -17.42
C SER A 75 -2.35 -5.26 -16.33
N TRP A 76 -1.37 -5.81 -15.64
CA TRP A 76 -0.61 -5.10 -14.62
C TRP A 76 0.50 -4.27 -15.25
N ILE A 77 0.57 -3.00 -14.88
CA ILE A 77 1.62 -2.08 -15.33
C ILE A 77 2.74 -2.05 -14.28
N ASN A 78 3.96 -2.42 -14.69
CA ASN A 78 5.14 -2.49 -13.83
C ASN A 78 4.94 -3.34 -12.55
N PRO A 79 4.50 -4.61 -12.68
CA PRO A 79 4.43 -5.49 -11.52
C PRO A 79 5.84 -5.75 -10.96
N PRO A 80 5.98 -6.13 -9.68
CA PRO A 80 7.26 -6.54 -9.12
C PRO A 80 7.84 -7.73 -9.90
N ALA A 81 9.17 -7.82 -9.98
CA ALA A 81 9.83 -9.00 -10.55
C ALA A 81 9.41 -10.26 -9.77
N ASP A 82 9.27 -11.38 -10.47
CA ASP A 82 8.92 -12.69 -9.92
C ASP A 82 7.59 -12.75 -9.13
N SER A 83 6.67 -11.82 -9.43
CA SER A 83 5.37 -11.69 -8.74
C SER A 83 4.20 -12.43 -9.40
N ALA A 84 4.43 -13.19 -10.47
CA ALA A 84 3.36 -13.83 -11.24
C ALA A 84 2.41 -14.67 -10.36
N TRP A 85 2.94 -15.40 -9.38
CA TRP A 85 2.16 -16.18 -8.43
C TRP A 85 1.28 -15.30 -7.53
N MET A 86 1.81 -14.17 -7.07
CA MET A 86 1.09 -13.21 -6.23
C MET A 86 -0.02 -12.52 -7.01
N LEU A 87 0.25 -12.10 -8.25
CA LEU A 87 -0.74 -11.47 -9.13
C LEU A 87 -1.90 -12.43 -9.39
N LYS A 88 -1.59 -13.70 -9.66
CA LYS A 88 -2.61 -14.72 -9.84
C LYS A 88 -3.45 -14.92 -8.57
N GLU A 89 -2.83 -14.95 -7.39
CA GLU A 89 -3.53 -15.06 -6.10
C GLU A 89 -4.49 -13.87 -5.89
N ILE A 90 -4.03 -12.63 -6.17
CA ILE A 90 -4.86 -11.42 -6.10
C ILE A 90 -6.06 -11.53 -7.05
N GLU A 91 -5.82 -11.94 -8.30
CA GLU A 91 -6.86 -12.06 -9.30
C GLU A 91 -7.89 -13.13 -8.94
N ASP A 92 -7.44 -14.30 -8.49
CA ASP A 92 -8.31 -15.42 -8.11
C ASP A 92 -9.14 -15.07 -6.85
N GLU A 93 -8.57 -14.32 -5.90
CA GLU A 93 -9.25 -13.93 -4.67
C GLU A 93 -10.24 -12.78 -4.90
N ARG A 94 -9.85 -11.74 -5.67
CA ARG A 94 -10.59 -10.47 -5.75
C ARG A 94 -11.39 -10.29 -7.02
N LEU A 95 -10.99 -10.92 -8.12
CA LEU A 95 -11.64 -10.80 -9.41
C LEU A 95 -12.33 -12.13 -9.80
N THR A 96 -13.37 -12.47 -9.08
CA THR A 96 -14.16 -13.69 -9.31
C THR A 96 -14.68 -13.78 -10.75
N ALA A 97 -15.07 -15.00 -11.17
CA ALA A 97 -15.63 -15.22 -12.51
C ALA A 97 -16.84 -14.31 -12.81
N THR A 98 -17.72 -14.10 -11.81
CA THR A 98 -18.88 -13.19 -11.93
C THR A 98 -18.43 -11.73 -12.14
N PHE A 99 -17.36 -11.31 -11.48
CA PHE A 99 -16.81 -9.97 -11.66
C PHE A 99 -16.25 -9.76 -13.07
N ARG A 100 -15.55 -10.76 -13.61
CA ARG A 100 -14.98 -10.74 -14.97
C ARG A 100 -16.04 -10.76 -16.09
N GLN A 101 -17.28 -11.17 -15.79
CA GLN A 101 -18.42 -11.11 -16.72
C GLN A 101 -19.09 -9.73 -16.80
N THR A 102 -18.67 -8.77 -15.96
CA THR A 102 -19.18 -7.39 -16.04
C THR A 102 -18.76 -6.77 -17.38
N ASP A 103 -19.67 -6.03 -18.00
CA ASP A 103 -19.41 -5.35 -19.26
C ASP A 103 -18.24 -4.34 -19.10
N ILE A 104 -17.29 -4.38 -20.02
CA ILE A 104 -16.18 -3.41 -20.04
C ILE A 104 -16.67 -1.96 -20.18
N HIS A 105 -17.87 -1.78 -20.75
CA HIS A 105 -18.48 -0.46 -20.91
C HIS A 105 -19.20 0.07 -19.67
N ASP A 106 -19.33 -0.75 -18.60
CA ASP A 106 -19.85 -0.28 -17.32
C ASP A 106 -19.04 0.95 -16.85
N PRO A 107 -19.67 2.14 -16.68
CA PRO A 107 -18.98 3.35 -16.27
C PRO A 107 -18.27 3.18 -14.92
N ASN A 108 -18.80 2.33 -14.04
CA ASN A 108 -18.28 2.10 -12.69
C ASN A 108 -17.25 0.95 -12.61
N LEU A 109 -16.95 0.28 -13.73
CA LEU A 109 -16.06 -0.88 -13.72
C LEU A 109 -14.67 -0.57 -13.12
N CYS A 110 -14.07 0.57 -13.49
CA CYS A 110 -12.75 0.95 -12.98
C CYS A 110 -12.75 1.18 -11.46
N GLU A 111 -13.79 1.81 -10.92
CA GLU A 111 -13.95 2.03 -9.48
C GLU A 111 -14.14 0.72 -8.73
N ARG A 112 -15.02 -0.14 -9.24
CA ARG A 112 -15.25 -1.48 -8.67
C ARG A 112 -14.00 -2.36 -8.68
N ILE A 113 -13.20 -2.32 -9.76
CA ILE A 113 -11.91 -3.03 -9.82
C ILE A 113 -10.95 -2.45 -8.78
N LYS A 114 -10.85 -1.12 -8.69
CA LYS A 114 -10.01 -0.46 -7.70
C LYS A 114 -10.38 -0.89 -6.29
N ASP A 115 -11.64 -0.79 -5.92
CA ASP A 115 -12.15 -1.14 -4.58
C ASP A 115 -11.91 -2.62 -4.25
N ALA A 116 -12.12 -3.53 -5.22
CA ALA A 116 -11.86 -4.94 -5.05
C ALA A 116 -10.37 -5.23 -4.82
N LEU A 117 -9.49 -4.58 -5.59
CA LEU A 117 -8.04 -4.77 -5.48
C LEU A 117 -7.46 -4.15 -4.20
N GLU A 118 -7.96 -3.00 -3.76
CA GLU A 118 -7.54 -2.34 -2.50
C GLU A 118 -7.90 -3.14 -1.24
N GLN A 119 -8.85 -4.09 -1.35
CA GLN A 119 -9.14 -5.04 -0.28
C GLN A 119 -8.10 -6.18 -0.17
N SER A 120 -7.24 -6.34 -1.16
CA SER A 120 -6.17 -7.35 -1.08
C SER A 120 -5.04 -6.88 -0.17
N ALA A 121 -4.64 -7.74 0.76
CA ALA A 121 -3.50 -7.44 1.63
C ALA A 121 -2.16 -7.38 0.89
N TRP A 122 -2.07 -7.84 -0.36
CA TRP A 122 -0.89 -7.69 -1.21
C TRP A 122 -0.73 -6.28 -1.79
N ILE A 123 -1.80 -5.50 -1.79
CA ILE A 123 -1.82 -4.17 -2.40
C ILE A 123 -1.80 -3.12 -1.28
N GLU A 124 -0.86 -2.21 -1.35
CA GLU A 124 -0.81 -1.05 -0.47
C GLU A 124 -1.76 0.04 -0.97
N LYS A 125 -1.77 0.26 -2.30
CA LYS A 125 -2.58 1.28 -2.95
C LYS A 125 -2.74 0.97 -4.44
N VAL A 126 -3.94 1.17 -4.97
CA VAL A 126 -4.18 1.22 -6.42
C VAL A 126 -4.05 2.65 -6.90
N GLU A 127 -3.05 2.93 -7.73
CA GLU A 127 -2.80 4.28 -8.25
C GLU A 127 -3.72 4.62 -9.41
N ARG A 128 -3.92 3.66 -10.32
CA ARG A 128 -4.70 3.89 -11.53
C ARG A 128 -5.32 2.59 -12.04
N VAL A 129 -6.58 2.71 -12.47
CA VAL A 129 -7.28 1.69 -13.28
C VAL A 129 -7.77 2.39 -14.54
N ALA A 130 -7.45 1.86 -15.71
CA ALA A 130 -7.81 2.45 -16.98
C ALA A 130 -8.27 1.39 -18.00
N LYS A 131 -9.45 1.59 -18.56
CA LYS A 131 -9.96 0.77 -19.67
C LYS A 131 -9.30 1.13 -20.98
N ARG A 132 -9.00 0.13 -21.79
CA ARG A 132 -8.56 0.28 -23.17
C ARG A 132 -9.67 -0.13 -24.11
N SER A 133 -9.62 0.38 -25.36
CA SER A 133 -10.60 0.08 -26.39
C SER A 133 -10.57 -1.37 -26.90
N ASP A 134 -9.47 -2.09 -26.61
CA ASP A 134 -9.26 -3.49 -27.02
C ASP A 134 -9.74 -4.52 -25.97
N GLY A 135 -10.49 -4.09 -24.95
CA GLY A 135 -11.00 -4.99 -23.92
C GLY A 135 -10.03 -5.27 -22.79
N VAL A 136 -8.91 -4.55 -22.70
CA VAL A 136 -7.92 -4.68 -21.64
C VAL A 136 -8.13 -3.61 -20.58
N VAL A 137 -8.06 -3.99 -19.32
CA VAL A 137 -8.04 -3.07 -18.17
C VAL A 137 -6.63 -3.02 -17.61
N ASN A 138 -5.99 -1.88 -17.72
CA ASN A 138 -4.67 -1.62 -17.18
C ASN A 138 -4.77 -1.21 -15.71
N VAL A 139 -3.99 -1.85 -14.84
CA VAL A 139 -3.89 -1.52 -13.42
C VAL A 139 -2.46 -1.14 -13.06
N THR A 140 -2.31 0.00 -12.42
CA THR A 140 -1.06 0.42 -11.77
C THR A 140 -1.30 0.42 -10.27
N ALA A 141 -0.49 -0.35 -9.52
CA ALA A 141 -0.62 -0.48 -8.08
C ALA A 141 0.73 -0.48 -7.38
N VAL A 142 0.74 -0.04 -6.14
CA VAL A 142 1.85 -0.21 -5.20
C VAL A 142 1.60 -1.49 -4.43
N PHE A 143 2.54 -2.42 -4.53
CA PHE A 143 2.45 -3.72 -3.88
C PHE A 143 3.23 -3.72 -2.56
N ARG A 144 2.69 -4.39 -1.54
CA ARG A 144 3.43 -4.65 -0.31
C ARG A 144 4.54 -5.64 -0.58
N ARG A 145 5.76 -5.28 -0.14
CA ARG A 145 6.92 -6.15 -0.26
C ARG A 145 7.07 -6.96 1.02
N TYR A 146 7.13 -8.27 0.88
CA TYR A 146 7.43 -9.15 2.00
C TYR A 146 8.89 -9.02 2.43
N VAL A 147 9.13 -9.11 3.73
CA VAL A 147 10.46 -8.94 4.34
C VAL A 147 10.87 -10.18 5.10
N SER A 148 9.96 -10.78 5.85
CA SER A 148 10.26 -11.88 6.78
C SER A 148 9.02 -12.75 6.99
N PHE A 149 9.24 -13.91 7.59
CA PHE A 149 8.17 -14.68 8.24
C PHE A 149 8.25 -14.52 9.75
N VAL A 150 7.12 -14.28 10.38
CA VAL A 150 6.97 -14.41 11.84
C VAL A 150 6.53 -15.83 12.15
N VAL A 151 7.36 -16.54 12.91
CA VAL A 151 7.10 -17.94 13.31
C VAL A 151 6.30 -17.98 14.59
N LYS A 152 5.14 -18.61 14.54
CA LYS A 152 4.29 -18.81 15.70
C LYS A 152 3.43 -20.07 15.54
N ASP A 153 3.29 -20.81 16.62
CA ASP A 153 2.44 -22.02 16.70
C ASP A 153 2.72 -23.04 15.57
N GLY A 154 4.01 -23.22 15.20
CA GLY A 154 4.44 -24.14 14.15
C GLY A 154 4.22 -23.66 12.72
N MET A 155 3.77 -22.42 12.54
CA MET A 155 3.53 -21.80 11.25
C MET A 155 4.39 -20.55 11.06
N GLY A 156 4.77 -20.26 9.83
CA GLY A 156 5.36 -19.00 9.40
C GLY A 156 4.31 -18.12 8.72
N TYR A 157 4.18 -16.89 9.16
CA TYR A 157 3.27 -15.89 8.64
C TYR A 157 4.08 -14.79 7.95
N LEU A 158 3.87 -14.63 6.65
CA LEU A 158 4.60 -13.65 5.87
C LEU A 158 4.19 -12.22 6.29
N VAL A 159 5.18 -11.34 6.44
CA VAL A 159 4.95 -9.93 6.84
C VAL A 159 5.72 -8.96 5.96
N ASP A 160 5.15 -7.75 5.82
CA ASP A 160 5.81 -6.61 5.17
C ASP A 160 6.74 -5.85 6.13
N ALA A 161 7.35 -4.76 5.65
CA ALA A 161 8.27 -3.93 6.45
C ALA A 161 7.58 -3.21 7.62
N GLN A 162 6.27 -3.05 7.60
CA GLN A 162 5.46 -2.45 8.67
C GLN A 162 4.99 -3.49 9.69
N GLY A 163 5.23 -4.79 9.43
CA GLY A 163 4.73 -5.88 10.25
C GLY A 163 3.28 -6.25 9.95
N THR A 164 2.76 -5.87 8.80
CA THR A 164 1.42 -6.27 8.34
C THR A 164 1.48 -7.71 7.85
N ARG A 165 0.55 -8.54 8.34
CA ARG A 165 0.44 -9.92 7.89
C ARG A 165 -0.07 -9.97 6.45
N LEU A 166 0.70 -10.62 5.58
CA LEU A 166 0.33 -10.93 4.20
C LEU A 166 -0.43 -12.26 4.13
N PRO A 167 -1.17 -12.55 3.04
CA PRO A 167 -2.03 -13.73 2.96
C PRO A 167 -1.30 -15.07 3.12
N ARG A 168 -0.02 -15.12 2.70
CA ARG A 168 0.73 -16.37 2.68
C ARG A 168 1.16 -16.82 4.08
N GLN A 169 0.88 -18.09 4.34
CA GLN A 169 1.37 -18.80 5.53
C GLN A 169 1.87 -20.18 5.12
N VAL A 170 2.90 -20.67 5.80
CA VAL A 170 3.53 -21.95 5.49
C VAL A 170 3.92 -22.68 6.79
N PRO A 171 4.00 -24.02 6.80
CA PRO A 171 4.55 -24.74 7.93
C PRO A 171 5.98 -24.30 8.25
N ALA A 172 6.34 -24.25 9.52
CA ALA A 172 7.68 -23.85 9.96
C ALA A 172 8.79 -24.72 9.34
N SER A 173 8.51 -25.99 9.05
CA SER A 173 9.44 -26.93 8.40
C SER A 173 9.82 -26.52 6.95
N SER A 174 9.00 -25.76 6.28
CA SER A 174 9.23 -25.32 4.88
C SER A 174 9.87 -23.93 4.77
N LEU A 175 10.11 -23.23 5.88
CA LEU A 175 10.57 -21.83 5.87
C LEU A 175 11.99 -21.69 5.30
N GLY A 176 12.86 -22.72 5.45
CA GLY A 176 14.22 -22.71 4.91
C GLY A 176 14.29 -22.55 3.39
N GLU A 177 13.25 -22.97 2.67
CA GLU A 177 13.18 -22.88 1.20
C GLU A 177 13.08 -21.44 0.68
N TYR A 178 12.63 -20.51 1.53
CA TYR A 178 12.40 -19.10 1.14
C TYR A 178 13.64 -18.23 1.26
N GLY A 179 14.70 -18.68 1.93
CA GLY A 179 15.93 -17.91 2.11
C GLY A 179 15.74 -16.57 2.84
N LEU A 180 14.67 -16.44 3.63
CA LEU A 180 14.38 -15.25 4.42
C LEU A 180 14.84 -15.43 5.86
N LEU A 181 15.39 -14.36 6.44
CA LEU A 181 15.67 -14.32 7.87
C LEU A 181 14.32 -14.25 8.63
N LEU A 182 14.10 -15.15 9.56
CA LEU A 182 12.84 -15.33 10.27
C LEU A 182 12.76 -14.42 11.51
N ILE A 183 11.53 -14.23 12.04
CA ILE A 183 11.29 -13.63 13.36
C ILE A 183 10.61 -14.67 14.23
N GLU A 184 11.20 -14.95 15.40
CA GLU A 184 10.72 -15.92 16.38
C GLU A 184 10.39 -15.23 17.72
N GLY A 185 9.51 -15.82 18.53
CA GLY A 185 9.23 -15.33 19.89
C GLY A 185 8.27 -14.14 19.99
N ALA A 186 7.53 -13.82 18.92
CA ALA A 186 6.53 -12.74 18.93
C ALA A 186 5.44 -13.00 20.01
N SER A 187 5.18 -12.01 20.86
CA SER A 187 4.30 -12.15 22.03
C SER A 187 2.81 -11.98 21.72
N GLY A 188 2.47 -11.22 20.69
CA GLY A 188 1.09 -10.94 20.32
C GLY A 188 0.36 -12.14 19.68
N PRO A 189 -0.96 -12.11 19.59
CA PRO A 189 -1.71 -13.09 18.80
C PRO A 189 -1.40 -12.90 17.31
N VAL A 190 -1.63 -13.96 16.52
CA VAL A 190 -1.54 -13.88 15.06
C VAL A 190 -2.65 -12.94 14.56
N PRO A 191 -2.31 -11.83 13.89
CA PRO A 191 -3.33 -10.90 13.36
C PRO A 191 -4.09 -11.50 12.19
N SER A 192 -5.23 -10.90 11.84
CA SER A 192 -5.89 -11.20 10.57
C SER A 192 -5.04 -10.73 9.39
N VAL A 193 -5.25 -11.33 8.23
CA VAL A 193 -4.59 -10.92 6.97
C VAL A 193 -4.86 -9.43 6.70
N GLY A 194 -3.83 -8.69 6.33
CA GLY A 194 -3.90 -7.24 6.12
C GLY A 194 -3.80 -6.40 7.39
N GLN A 195 -3.72 -7.03 8.58
CA GLN A 195 -3.57 -6.33 9.85
C GLN A 195 -2.12 -6.35 10.33
N ALA A 196 -1.68 -5.26 10.95
CA ALA A 196 -0.36 -5.18 11.56
C ALA A 196 -0.28 -6.06 12.81
N TRP A 197 0.89 -6.65 13.03
CA TRP A 197 1.16 -7.41 14.24
C TRP A 197 1.13 -6.49 15.47
N SER A 198 0.31 -6.83 16.44
CA SER A 198 0.19 -6.09 17.69
C SER A 198 0.84 -6.85 18.85
N CYS A 199 1.39 -6.12 19.79
CA CYS A 199 1.84 -6.68 21.08
C CYS A 199 1.37 -5.81 22.24
N LYS A 200 1.61 -6.26 23.45
CA LYS A 200 1.45 -5.39 24.64
C LYS A 200 2.41 -4.20 24.51
N PRO A 201 1.98 -2.97 24.85
CA PRO A 201 2.86 -1.82 24.87
C PRO A 201 4.10 -2.12 25.72
N PHE A 202 5.28 -1.68 25.27
CA PHE A 202 6.50 -1.83 26.03
C PHE A 202 6.48 -0.95 27.29
N SER A 203 6.97 -1.48 28.39
CA SER A 203 7.10 -0.75 29.65
C SER A 203 8.19 0.32 29.58
N LYS A 204 9.23 0.09 28.77
CA LYS A 204 10.32 1.03 28.57
C LYS A 204 10.00 2.03 27.46
N ARG A 205 10.02 3.32 27.78
CA ARG A 205 9.60 4.43 26.90
C ARG A 205 10.44 4.63 25.64
N SER A 206 11.52 3.92 25.44
CA SER A 206 12.44 4.08 24.31
C SER A 206 11.92 3.51 22.99
N TRP A 207 10.89 2.70 23.02
CA TRP A 207 10.32 2.05 21.85
C TRP A 207 8.78 2.20 21.81
N SER A 208 8.26 2.71 20.71
CA SER A 208 6.80 2.88 20.50
C SER A 208 6.18 1.82 19.58
N GLY A 209 7.00 0.89 19.05
CA GLY A 209 6.57 -0.17 18.13
C GLY A 209 6.21 -1.47 18.82
N THR A 210 6.09 -2.53 18.02
CA THR A 210 5.86 -3.90 18.50
C THR A 210 7.16 -4.69 18.50
N ASP A 211 7.18 -5.87 19.17
CA ASP A 211 8.31 -6.80 19.12
C ASP A 211 8.61 -7.27 17.68
N VAL A 212 7.59 -7.53 16.88
CA VAL A 212 7.76 -7.85 15.45
C VAL A 212 8.40 -6.71 14.69
N GLN A 213 8.02 -5.44 14.95
CA GLN A 213 8.66 -4.28 14.34
C GLN A 213 10.13 -4.13 14.78
N ALA A 214 10.44 -4.44 16.03
CA ALA A 214 11.81 -4.48 16.51
C ALA A 214 12.65 -5.54 15.78
N GLY A 215 12.09 -6.73 15.60
CA GLY A 215 12.70 -7.80 14.80
C GLY A 215 12.88 -7.41 13.33
N LEU A 216 11.86 -6.82 12.71
CA LEU A 216 11.93 -6.34 11.31
C LEU A 216 13.00 -5.27 11.08
N ALA A 217 13.18 -4.36 12.04
CA ALA A 217 14.25 -3.37 11.98
C ALA A 217 15.63 -4.04 11.92
N LEU A 218 15.84 -5.09 12.72
CA LEU A 218 17.08 -5.85 12.70
C LEU A 218 17.22 -6.72 11.44
N VAL A 219 16.16 -7.40 11.01
CA VAL A 219 16.16 -8.17 9.75
C VAL A 219 16.54 -7.28 8.57
N THR A 220 15.94 -6.11 8.45
CA THR A 220 16.22 -5.15 7.37
C THR A 220 17.67 -4.68 7.44
N PHE A 221 18.16 -4.30 8.62
CA PHE A 221 19.54 -3.88 8.82
C PHE A 221 20.54 -4.97 8.44
N LEU A 222 20.33 -6.20 8.89
CA LEU A 222 21.23 -7.32 8.58
C LEU A 222 21.22 -7.65 7.07
N ARG A 223 20.06 -7.64 6.43
CA ARG A 223 19.97 -7.87 4.97
C ARG A 223 20.67 -6.78 4.15
N GLU A 224 20.68 -5.55 4.64
CA GLU A 224 21.37 -4.44 3.98
C GLU A 224 22.88 -4.48 4.18
N LYS A 225 23.35 -4.87 5.37
CA LYS A 225 24.75 -4.75 5.78
C LYS A 225 25.54 -6.05 5.62
N CYS A 226 24.92 -7.21 5.85
CA CYS A 226 25.63 -8.48 5.80
C CYS A 226 25.94 -8.91 4.36
N PRO A 227 27.17 -9.33 4.07
CA PRO A 227 27.46 -10.03 2.83
C PRO A 227 26.70 -11.37 2.78
N PRO A 228 26.44 -11.91 1.57
CA PRO A 228 25.64 -13.14 1.40
C PRO A 228 26.14 -14.32 2.22
N GLU A 229 27.44 -14.47 2.38
CA GLU A 229 28.08 -15.58 3.11
C GLU A 229 27.73 -15.53 4.61
N LEU A 230 27.75 -14.34 5.22
CA LEU A 230 27.39 -14.17 6.61
C LEU A 230 25.86 -14.26 6.77
N LEU A 231 25.10 -13.61 5.87
CA LEU A 231 23.63 -13.62 5.92
C LEU A 231 23.09 -15.07 5.83
N GLY A 232 23.69 -15.92 5.02
CA GLY A 232 23.32 -17.33 4.87
C GLY A 232 23.55 -18.17 6.14
N LEU A 233 24.31 -17.68 7.10
CA LEU A 233 24.50 -18.34 8.42
C LEU A 233 23.45 -17.91 9.44
N LEU A 234 22.73 -16.83 9.21
CA LEU A 234 21.71 -16.31 10.11
C LEU A 234 20.35 -16.92 9.78
N VAL A 235 19.64 -17.42 10.76
CA VAL A 235 18.37 -18.13 10.56
C VAL A 235 17.18 -17.30 11.03
N ALA A 236 17.25 -16.78 12.26
CA ALA A 236 16.13 -16.09 12.85
C ALA A 236 16.58 -14.97 13.81
N VAL A 237 15.77 -13.93 13.89
CA VAL A 237 15.81 -12.91 14.95
C VAL A 237 14.80 -13.31 16.00
N ASP A 238 15.27 -13.57 17.20
CA ASP A 238 14.43 -13.85 18.37
C ASP A 238 14.06 -12.55 19.08
N VAL A 239 12.76 -12.31 19.20
CA VAL A 239 12.17 -11.14 19.85
C VAL A 239 11.49 -11.48 21.18
N SER A 240 11.63 -12.72 21.68
CA SER A 240 10.98 -13.20 22.89
C SER A 240 11.32 -12.37 24.12
N ASN A 241 12.55 -11.86 24.19
CA ASN A 241 13.03 -11.03 25.31
C ASN A 241 12.84 -9.52 25.11
N CYS A 242 12.12 -9.09 24.09
CA CYS A 242 11.79 -7.68 23.92
C CYS A 242 11.13 -7.12 25.19
N ASP A 243 11.55 -5.92 25.62
CA ASP A 243 11.18 -5.28 26.88
C ASP A 243 11.67 -6.02 28.13
N ASP A 244 12.76 -6.81 28.00
CA ASP A 244 13.38 -7.64 29.06
C ASP A 244 12.39 -8.62 29.72
N ARG A 245 11.43 -9.14 28.94
CA ARG A 245 10.33 -10.00 29.44
C ARG A 245 10.80 -11.31 30.06
N LEU A 246 11.90 -11.84 29.58
CA LEU A 246 12.46 -13.12 30.09
C LEU A 246 13.63 -12.86 31.04
N ASN A 247 14.58 -12.01 30.59
CA ASN A 247 15.80 -11.76 31.35
C ASN A 247 16.41 -10.40 30.94
N GLY A 248 16.59 -9.51 31.92
CA GLY A 248 17.20 -8.18 31.69
C GLY A 248 18.67 -8.21 31.27
N LEU A 249 19.37 -9.35 31.45
CA LEU A 249 20.79 -9.48 31.07
C LEU A 249 20.99 -9.89 29.62
N ASP A 250 20.04 -10.56 29.00
CA ASP A 250 20.20 -11.12 27.66
C ASP A 250 19.99 -10.11 26.52
N GLY A 251 19.45 -8.94 26.85
CA GLY A 251 19.11 -7.91 25.85
C GLY A 251 17.80 -8.23 25.11
N TRP A 252 17.33 -7.28 24.28
CA TRP A 252 16.02 -7.39 23.64
C TRP A 252 16.00 -8.36 22.47
N LEU A 253 16.98 -8.28 21.60
CA LEU A 253 17.06 -9.07 20.38
C LEU A 253 18.25 -9.99 20.41
N SER A 254 18.03 -11.22 19.93
CA SER A 254 19.09 -12.19 19.67
C SER A 254 18.95 -12.74 18.26
N VAL A 255 20.04 -13.21 17.68
CA VAL A 255 20.03 -13.84 16.34
C VAL A 255 20.47 -15.30 16.47
N ARG A 256 19.63 -16.19 15.99
CA ARG A 256 19.92 -17.63 15.88
C ARG A 256 20.63 -17.91 14.56
N THR A 257 21.61 -18.78 14.60
CA THR A 257 22.38 -19.18 13.40
C THR A 257 22.07 -20.62 12.97
N ILE A 258 22.65 -21.03 11.85
CA ILE A 258 22.59 -22.42 11.37
C ILE A 258 23.33 -23.40 12.31
N TYR A 259 24.27 -22.90 13.13
CA TYR A 259 25.04 -23.73 14.05
C TYR A 259 24.21 -24.00 15.31
N PRO A 260 24.00 -25.27 15.70
CA PRO A 260 23.19 -25.61 16.87
C PRO A 260 23.71 -24.96 18.16
N GLY A 261 22.81 -24.26 18.86
CA GLY A 261 23.17 -23.60 20.13
C GLY A 261 24.02 -22.35 20.01
N MET A 262 24.35 -21.91 18.79
CA MET A 262 25.05 -20.65 18.57
C MET A 262 24.06 -19.47 18.50
N TRP A 263 24.29 -18.48 19.35
CA TRP A 263 23.48 -17.27 19.45
C TRP A 263 24.34 -16.01 19.34
N ILE A 264 23.75 -14.97 18.78
CA ILE A 264 24.31 -13.62 18.75
C ILE A 264 23.39 -12.72 19.55
N ARG A 265 23.86 -12.18 20.67
CA ARG A 265 23.13 -11.18 21.45
C ARG A 265 23.29 -9.83 20.78
N TRP A 266 22.20 -9.35 20.19
CA TRP A 266 22.19 -8.06 19.51
C TRP A 266 21.83 -6.92 20.44
N GLY A 267 20.84 -7.07 21.32
CA GLY A 267 20.31 -6.05 22.22
C GLY A 267 19.22 -5.21 21.58
N LEU A 268 19.29 -3.89 21.71
CA LEU A 268 18.26 -2.97 21.23
C LEU A 268 18.19 -2.93 19.70
N PRO A 269 16.97 -2.66 19.15
CA PRO A 269 16.77 -2.52 17.70
C PRO A 269 17.65 -1.45 17.09
N PRO A 270 18.01 -1.57 15.79
CA PRO A 270 18.79 -0.57 15.07
C PRO A 270 18.20 0.84 15.19
N GLY A 271 19.09 1.82 15.52
CA GLY A 271 18.73 3.22 15.69
C GLY A 271 18.01 3.54 17.01
N LYS A 272 17.92 2.59 17.93
CA LYS A 272 17.28 2.74 19.25
C LYS A 272 18.24 2.43 20.40
N GLU A 273 19.51 2.29 20.09
CA GLU A 273 20.55 2.03 21.09
C GLU A 273 20.76 3.28 21.98
N TYR A 274 20.96 3.04 23.26
CA TYR A 274 21.26 4.08 24.24
C TYR A 274 22.22 3.62 25.34
N GLY A 275 22.76 4.55 26.08
CA GLY A 275 23.65 4.29 27.22
C GLY A 275 24.99 3.72 26.78
N ILE A 276 25.34 2.55 27.31
CA ILE A 276 26.62 1.86 27.08
C ILE A 276 26.59 0.94 25.86
N GLU A 277 25.43 0.73 25.28
CA GLU A 277 25.25 -0.17 24.15
C GLU A 277 25.88 0.41 22.88
N ALA A 278 26.56 -0.41 22.11
CA ALA A 278 27.16 -0.02 20.83
C ALA A 278 26.11 0.33 19.80
N THR A 279 26.46 1.21 18.86
CA THR A 279 25.59 1.49 17.71
C THR A 279 25.45 0.25 16.81
N SER A 280 24.38 0.16 16.03
CA SER A 280 24.16 -0.95 15.11
C SER A 280 25.33 -1.20 14.14
N ASN A 281 25.94 -0.12 13.65
CA ASN A 281 27.14 -0.28 12.80
C ASN A 281 28.31 -0.88 13.57
N THR A 282 28.56 -0.44 14.81
CA THR A 282 29.61 -1.01 15.66
C THR A 282 29.31 -2.48 16.00
N LYS A 283 28.06 -2.81 16.30
CA LYS A 283 27.63 -4.21 16.52
C LYS A 283 27.87 -5.07 15.28
N PHE A 284 27.59 -4.54 14.11
CA PHE A 284 27.87 -5.22 12.85
C PHE A 284 29.39 -5.46 12.66
N GLU A 285 30.23 -4.45 12.95
CA GLU A 285 31.68 -4.61 12.87
C GLU A 285 32.17 -5.70 13.85
N HIS A 286 31.64 -5.79 15.05
CA HIS A 286 31.93 -6.87 16.00
C HIS A 286 31.54 -8.23 15.42
N LEU A 287 30.32 -8.34 14.89
CA LEU A 287 29.83 -9.56 14.26
C LEU A 287 30.69 -9.96 13.06
N TRP A 288 31.03 -9.00 12.21
CA TRP A 288 31.85 -9.22 11.03
C TRP A 288 33.27 -9.65 11.40
N SER A 289 33.86 -9.02 12.43
CA SER A 289 35.16 -9.42 12.94
C SER A 289 35.14 -10.85 13.50
N ALA A 290 34.10 -11.19 14.29
CA ALA A 290 33.92 -12.52 14.83
C ALA A 290 33.81 -13.59 13.72
N TYR A 291 33.04 -13.29 12.66
CA TYR A 291 32.91 -14.15 11.48
C TYR A 291 34.24 -14.36 10.76
N ARG A 292 34.98 -13.30 10.48
CA ARG A 292 36.26 -13.37 9.78
C ARG A 292 37.35 -14.12 10.55
N ASN A 293 37.30 -14.05 11.88
CA ASN A 293 38.24 -14.79 12.74
C ASN A 293 37.98 -16.30 12.78
N GLY A 294 36.82 -16.77 12.28
CA GLY A 294 36.49 -18.18 12.04
C GLY A 294 36.34 -19.06 13.27
N SER A 295 37.15 -18.83 14.30
CA SER A 295 37.16 -19.64 15.56
C SER A 295 35.97 -19.43 16.46
N GLN A 296 35.07 -18.46 16.16
CA GLN A 296 33.97 -18.01 17.00
C GLN A 296 32.61 -18.45 16.46
N PHE A 297 32.55 -18.78 15.16
CA PHE A 297 31.33 -19.29 14.53
C PHE A 297 31.32 -20.82 14.57
N HIS A 298 30.89 -21.38 15.69
CA HIS A 298 30.78 -22.81 15.89
C HIS A 298 29.61 -23.14 16.82
N GLU A 299 29.29 -24.42 16.92
CA GLU A 299 28.23 -24.91 17.79
C GLU A 299 28.39 -24.47 19.25
N ARG A 300 27.27 -24.18 19.90
CA ARG A 300 27.20 -23.78 21.33
C ARG A 300 28.03 -22.52 21.68
N SER A 301 28.33 -21.65 20.72
CA SER A 301 28.98 -20.39 21.00
C SER A 301 27.98 -19.25 21.24
N LEU A 302 28.41 -18.26 22.02
CA LEU A 302 27.63 -17.05 22.26
C LEU A 302 28.50 -15.84 21.90
N ILE A 303 28.01 -15.02 20.97
CA ILE A 303 28.67 -13.77 20.58
C ILE A 303 27.83 -12.61 21.12
N ASP A 304 28.39 -11.80 22.00
CA ASP A 304 27.74 -10.61 22.50
C ASP A 304 28.33 -9.36 21.78
N VAL A 305 27.52 -8.76 20.90
CA VAL A 305 27.95 -7.57 20.12
C VAL A 305 27.51 -6.26 20.76
N ARG A 306 26.77 -6.28 21.87
CA ARG A 306 26.23 -5.11 22.56
C ARG A 306 27.27 -4.15 23.15
N PRO A 307 28.35 -4.66 23.80
CA PRO A 307 29.35 -3.79 24.38
C PRO A 307 30.11 -3.02 23.30
N ARG A 308 30.56 -1.81 23.64
CA ARG A 308 31.45 -1.03 22.72
C ARG A 308 32.75 -1.76 22.37
N LYS A 309 33.21 -2.65 23.23
CA LYS A 309 34.28 -3.63 22.95
C LYS A 309 33.61 -4.99 22.90
N GLY A 310 33.41 -5.54 21.71
CA GLY A 310 32.73 -6.85 21.54
C GLY A 310 33.34 -7.93 22.46
N ILE A 311 32.49 -8.64 23.15
CA ILE A 311 32.88 -9.73 24.07
C ILE A 311 32.31 -11.05 23.53
N ILE A 312 33.16 -12.02 23.40
CA ILE A 312 32.76 -13.40 23.15
C ILE A 312 32.71 -14.07 24.51
N VAL A 313 31.52 -14.52 24.85
CA VAL A 313 31.35 -15.34 26.06
C VAL A 313 31.32 -16.79 25.62
N PRO A 314 32.30 -17.62 25.99
CA PRO A 314 32.19 -19.06 25.78
C PRO A 314 30.91 -19.52 26.44
N SER A 315 30.08 -20.30 25.75
CA SER A 315 28.97 -20.99 26.39
C SER A 315 29.59 -21.92 27.40
N THR A 316 29.25 -21.73 28.66
CA THR A 316 29.55 -22.71 29.72
C THR A 316 28.95 -24.05 29.32
N PRO A 317 29.70 -25.15 29.42
CA PRO A 317 29.25 -26.49 29.05
C PRO A 317 27.98 -26.95 29.76
#